data_7e7392182fa9208eb392d78ab396585e
#
_entry.id   7e7392182fa9208eb392d78ab396585e
#
_cell.length_a   1.000
_cell.length_b   1.000
_cell.length_c   1.000
_cell.angle_alpha   90.00
_cell.angle_beta   90.00
_cell.angle_gamma   90.00
#
_symmetry.space_group_name_H-M   'P 1'
#
loop_
_entity.id
_entity.type
_entity.pdbx_description
1 polymer ?
#
loop_
_entity_poly.entity_id
_entity_poly.type
_entity_poly.pdbx_seq_one_letter_code
_entity_poly.pdbx_strand_id
1 'polypeptide(L)'
;MLSDRDIATAMKKGEIDIKGFREENMTPNGYDLTIGEIMIPSKNLHIKEGEIKIPSLTRFLVGSKEYIKLDENHAAQIWIKSRWARRGVLASFGVVDAGFEGILTMGAFATEEIVIKIGDKFAQISFFDLKSSAHKTYAERSGNYQKQKSIKI
;
A
#
# COMPACT_ATOMS: atom_id res chain seq x y z
N MET A 1 14.83 0.84 -9.15
CA MET A 1 14.07 -0.06 -8.23
C MET A 1 15.07 -0.61 -7.23
N LEU A 2 14.75 -0.53 -5.96
CA LEU A 2 15.61 -0.99 -4.88
C LEU A 2 15.47 -2.50 -4.66
N SER A 3 16.60 -3.17 -4.40
CA SER A 3 16.61 -4.55 -3.92
C SER A 3 16.25 -4.60 -2.43
N ASP A 4 16.02 -5.80 -1.89
CA ASP A 4 15.82 -6.02 -0.45
C ASP A 4 16.97 -5.44 0.38
N ARG A 5 18.22 -5.59 -0.08
CA ARG A 5 19.42 -5.04 0.55
C ARG A 5 19.42 -3.51 0.56
N ASP A 6 19.04 -2.90 -0.56
CA ASP A 6 18.95 -1.44 -0.68
C ASP A 6 17.84 -0.88 0.22
N ILE A 7 16.67 -1.55 0.25
CA ILE A 7 15.55 -1.20 1.13
C ILE A 7 16.01 -1.26 2.60
N ALA A 8 16.65 -2.35 3.01
CA ALA A 8 17.17 -2.49 4.37
C ALA A 8 18.20 -1.40 4.73
N THR A 9 19.03 -0.99 3.76
CA THR A 9 20.01 0.10 3.91
C THR A 9 19.31 1.45 4.06
N ALA A 10 18.33 1.75 3.21
CA ALA A 10 17.56 2.99 3.26
C ALA A 10 16.76 3.09 4.58
N MET A 11 16.21 1.97 5.06
CA MET A 11 15.54 1.92 6.37
C MET A 11 16.49 2.23 7.52
N LYS A 12 17.70 1.65 7.52
CA LYS A 12 18.71 1.95 8.54
C LYS A 12 19.13 3.42 8.58
N LYS A 13 19.12 4.09 7.45
CA LYS A 13 19.43 5.52 7.32
C LYS A 13 18.22 6.42 7.63
N GLY A 14 17.02 5.86 7.79
CA GLY A 14 15.79 6.62 7.99
C GLY A 14 15.25 7.31 6.73
N GLU A 15 15.75 6.93 5.55
CA GLU A 15 15.33 7.42 4.24
C GLU A 15 13.95 6.83 3.84
N ILE A 16 13.73 5.56 4.23
CA ILE A 16 12.46 4.83 4.12
C ILE A 16 12.10 4.31 5.52
N ASP A 17 10.85 4.45 5.95
CA ASP A 17 10.36 3.83 7.17
C ASP A 17 9.08 3.02 6.88
N ILE A 18 9.03 1.80 7.39
CA ILE A 18 7.89 0.89 7.32
C ILE A 18 7.51 0.53 8.76
N LYS A 19 6.61 1.31 9.37
CA LYS A 19 6.11 0.96 10.71
C LYS A 19 5.21 -0.27 10.61
N GLY A 20 5.45 -1.25 11.46
CA GLY A 20 4.82 -2.56 11.37
C GLY A 20 5.58 -3.53 10.44
N PHE A 21 6.84 -3.22 10.14
CA PHE A 21 7.73 -4.07 9.34
C PHE A 21 7.79 -5.49 9.88
N ARG A 22 7.78 -6.47 8.96
CA ARG A 22 7.94 -7.89 9.24
C ARG A 22 8.88 -8.49 8.20
N GLU A 23 9.93 -9.17 8.66
CA GLU A 23 10.95 -9.75 7.78
C GLU A 23 10.37 -10.68 6.71
N GLU A 24 9.37 -11.48 7.07
CA GLU A 24 8.69 -12.42 6.16
C GLU A 24 7.88 -11.74 5.04
N ASN A 25 7.75 -10.42 5.06
CA ASN A 25 7.10 -9.63 4.02
C ASN A 25 8.09 -9.00 3.04
N MET A 26 9.39 -9.05 3.33
CA MET A 26 10.42 -8.60 2.39
C MET A 26 10.42 -9.49 1.16
N THR A 27 10.53 -8.88 -0.01
CA THR A 27 10.66 -9.55 -1.30
C THR A 27 11.96 -9.11 -1.98
N PRO A 28 12.48 -9.81 -2.98
CA PRO A 28 13.76 -9.45 -3.60
C PRO A 28 13.87 -8.00 -4.10
N ASN A 29 12.75 -7.34 -4.39
CA ASN A 29 12.69 -5.99 -4.97
C ASN A 29 11.49 -5.17 -4.48
N GLY A 30 11.12 -5.35 -3.22
CA GLY A 30 9.99 -4.64 -2.60
C GLY A 30 9.58 -5.24 -1.26
N TYR A 31 8.36 -4.90 -0.85
CA TYR A 31 7.78 -5.34 0.41
C TYR A 31 6.29 -5.67 0.22
N ASP A 32 5.84 -6.77 0.79
CA ASP A 32 4.42 -7.18 0.76
C ASP A 32 3.61 -6.41 1.79
N LEU A 33 2.68 -5.58 1.33
CA LEU A 33 1.73 -4.87 2.18
C LEU A 33 0.60 -5.80 2.62
N THR A 34 0.26 -5.73 3.91
CA THR A 34 -0.83 -6.51 4.50
C THR A 34 -2.08 -5.67 4.72
N ILE A 35 -3.23 -6.34 4.70
CA ILE A 35 -4.53 -5.70 4.92
C ILE A 35 -4.67 -5.31 6.38
N GLY A 36 -4.81 -4.04 6.68
CA GLY A 36 -5.15 -3.51 8.00
C GLY A 36 -6.64 -3.23 8.18
N GLU A 37 -7.31 -2.85 7.10
CA GLU A 37 -8.74 -2.57 7.09
C GLU A 37 -9.33 -2.73 5.68
N ILE A 38 -10.63 -3.02 5.61
CA ILE A 38 -11.38 -3.19 4.36
C ILE A 38 -12.66 -2.38 4.44
N MET A 39 -12.97 -1.66 3.35
CA MET A 39 -14.21 -0.90 3.22
C MET A 39 -14.93 -1.27 1.93
N ILE A 40 -16.25 -1.49 2.01
CA ILE A 40 -17.15 -1.59 0.85
C ILE A 40 -18.08 -0.39 0.89
N PRO A 41 -17.77 0.70 0.18
CA PRO A 41 -18.53 1.95 0.27
C PRO A 41 -20.01 1.79 -0.07
N SER A 42 -20.35 1.01 -1.11
CA SER A 42 -21.73 0.76 -1.53
C SER A 42 -22.61 0.06 -0.48
N LYS A 43 -21.98 -0.57 0.51
CA LYS A 43 -22.67 -1.28 1.60
C LYS A 43 -22.52 -0.58 2.95
N ASN A 44 -21.85 0.57 2.98
CA ASN A 44 -21.47 1.27 4.21
C ASN A 44 -20.81 0.32 5.22
N LEU A 45 -19.94 -0.56 4.74
CA LEU A 45 -19.31 -1.61 5.53
C LEU A 45 -17.81 -1.35 5.64
N HIS A 46 -17.29 -1.35 6.86
CA HIS A 46 -15.89 -1.11 7.17
C HIS A 46 -15.47 -2.04 8.32
N ILE A 47 -14.47 -2.88 8.08
CA ILE A 47 -13.94 -3.82 9.08
C ILE A 47 -12.44 -3.61 9.28
N LYS A 48 -11.99 -3.89 10.51
CA LYS A 48 -10.57 -3.83 10.93
C LYS A 48 -10.07 -5.16 11.52
N GLU A 49 -10.94 -6.15 11.58
CA GLU A 49 -10.63 -7.50 12.07
C GLU A 49 -11.47 -8.55 11.36
N GLY A 50 -11.04 -9.81 11.41
CA GLY A 50 -11.76 -10.93 10.83
C GLY A 50 -11.61 -11.02 9.31
N GLU A 51 -12.64 -11.54 8.67
CA GLU A 51 -12.70 -11.73 7.22
C GLU A 51 -14.03 -11.22 6.66
N ILE A 52 -14.05 -10.95 5.36
CA ILE A 52 -15.24 -10.48 4.67
C ILE A 52 -15.38 -11.15 3.31
N LYS A 53 -16.60 -11.44 2.94
CA LYS A 53 -17.00 -11.85 1.61
C LYS A 53 -17.29 -10.61 0.77
N ILE A 54 -16.48 -10.38 -0.25
CA ILE A 54 -16.71 -9.32 -1.26
C ILE A 54 -17.55 -9.95 -2.39
N PRO A 55 -18.76 -9.47 -2.63
CA PRO A 55 -19.57 -9.98 -3.75
C PRO A 55 -18.93 -9.71 -5.11
N SER A 56 -19.33 -10.46 -6.12
CA SER A 56 -18.98 -10.16 -7.51
C SER A 56 -19.39 -8.72 -7.89
N LEU A 57 -18.68 -8.15 -8.86
CA LEU A 57 -18.92 -6.81 -9.43
C LEU A 57 -18.94 -5.71 -8.35
N THR A 58 -18.11 -5.84 -7.33
CA THR A 58 -18.10 -4.92 -6.18
C THR A 58 -16.76 -4.17 -6.08
N ARG A 59 -16.84 -2.83 -5.99
CA ARG A 59 -15.72 -1.97 -5.64
C ARG A 59 -15.48 -2.03 -4.13
N PHE A 60 -14.23 -2.19 -3.74
CA PHE A 60 -13.81 -2.14 -2.34
C PHE A 60 -12.49 -1.39 -2.17
N LEU A 61 -12.20 -1.00 -0.96
CA LEU A 61 -10.96 -0.32 -0.57
C LEU A 61 -10.25 -1.16 0.49
N VAL A 62 -8.93 -1.19 0.39
CA VAL A 62 -8.04 -1.83 1.37
C VAL A 62 -7.10 -0.78 1.93
N GLY A 63 -7.04 -0.65 3.25
CA GLY A 63 -6.02 0.12 3.94
C GLY A 63 -4.86 -0.80 4.34
N SER A 64 -3.62 -0.36 4.10
CA SER A 64 -2.45 -1.12 4.55
C SER A 64 -2.38 -1.13 6.09
N LYS A 65 -1.87 -2.23 6.64
CA LYS A 65 -1.51 -2.31 8.06
C LYS A 65 -0.23 -1.52 8.34
N GLU A 66 0.66 -1.54 7.36
CA GLU A 66 1.92 -0.83 7.42
C GLU A 66 1.70 0.67 7.22
N TYR A 67 2.44 1.47 7.98
CA TYR A 67 2.53 2.91 7.83
C TYR A 67 3.85 3.23 7.14
N ILE A 68 3.79 3.83 5.96
CA ILE A 68 4.94 4.09 5.10
C ILE A 68 5.37 5.54 5.25
N LYS A 69 6.68 5.77 5.28
CA LYS A 69 7.26 7.11 5.18
C LYS A 69 8.42 7.09 4.19
N LEU A 70 8.44 8.05 3.30
CA LEU A 70 9.51 8.26 2.31
C LEU A 70 10.12 9.64 2.52
N ASP A 71 11.43 9.76 2.29
CA ASP A 71 12.11 11.05 2.20
C ASP A 71 11.90 11.71 0.83
N GLU A 72 12.61 12.79 0.55
CA GLU A 72 12.54 13.52 -0.72
C GLU A 72 13.32 12.86 -1.88
N ASN A 73 14.06 11.79 -1.61
CA ASN A 73 14.88 11.08 -2.59
C ASN A 73 14.26 9.79 -3.10
N HIS A 74 13.20 9.32 -2.45
CA HIS A 74 12.57 8.04 -2.77
C HIS A 74 11.10 8.22 -3.15
N ALA A 75 10.69 7.43 -4.14
CA ALA A 75 9.28 7.23 -4.50
C ALA A 75 8.96 5.73 -4.50
N ALA A 76 7.69 5.37 -4.52
CA ALA A 76 7.32 3.96 -4.60
C ALA A 76 6.13 3.74 -5.54
N GLN A 77 5.98 2.52 -6.02
CA GLN A 77 4.87 2.05 -6.83
C GLN A 77 4.22 0.85 -6.15
N ILE A 78 2.90 0.84 -6.10
CA ILE A 78 2.12 -0.28 -5.54
C ILE A 78 1.64 -1.17 -6.69
N TRP A 79 1.74 -2.48 -6.49
CA TRP A 79 1.30 -3.51 -7.43
C TRP A 79 0.42 -4.52 -6.70
N ILE A 80 -0.70 -4.91 -7.31
CA ILE A 80 -1.52 -6.00 -6.75
C ILE A 80 -0.74 -7.31 -6.81
N LYS A 81 -0.85 -8.13 -5.78
CA LYS A 81 -0.25 -9.48 -5.81
C LYS A 81 -0.97 -10.35 -6.84
N SER A 82 -0.20 -11.09 -7.63
CA SER A 82 -0.70 -11.94 -8.72
C SER A 82 -1.77 -12.94 -8.27
N ARG A 83 -1.73 -13.40 -7.01
CA ARG A 83 -2.76 -14.28 -6.45
C ARG A 83 -4.17 -13.67 -6.49
N TRP A 84 -4.28 -12.36 -6.25
CA TRP A 84 -5.55 -11.64 -6.27
C TRP A 84 -5.99 -11.33 -7.70
N ALA A 85 -5.06 -10.90 -8.56
CA ALA A 85 -5.35 -10.70 -9.98
C ALA A 85 -5.90 -11.98 -10.64
N ARG A 86 -5.29 -13.13 -10.34
CA ARG A 86 -5.76 -14.46 -10.83
C ARG A 86 -7.12 -14.87 -10.28
N ARG A 87 -7.58 -14.27 -9.20
CA ARG A 87 -8.89 -14.50 -8.58
C ARG A 87 -9.91 -13.42 -8.95
N GLY A 88 -9.68 -12.73 -10.06
CA GLY A 88 -10.62 -11.73 -10.58
C GLY A 88 -10.61 -10.38 -9.86
N VAL A 89 -9.55 -10.05 -9.11
CA VAL A 89 -9.40 -8.71 -8.52
C VAL A 89 -8.67 -7.81 -9.50
N LEU A 90 -9.35 -6.77 -9.98
CA LEU A 90 -8.79 -5.70 -10.78
C LEU A 90 -8.37 -4.56 -9.86
N ALA A 91 -7.17 -4.02 -10.07
CA ALA A 91 -6.65 -2.89 -9.31
C ALA A 91 -5.73 -2.05 -10.18
N SER A 92 -5.83 -0.73 -10.00
CA SER A 92 -4.92 0.24 -10.60
C SER A 92 -4.48 1.16 -9.47
N PHE A 93 -3.28 0.92 -8.95
CA PHE A 93 -2.75 1.70 -7.86
C PHE A 93 -1.85 2.82 -8.37
N GLY A 94 -1.75 3.89 -7.57
CA GLY A 94 -0.93 5.05 -7.88
C GLY A 94 0.53 4.89 -7.46
N VAL A 95 1.28 5.95 -7.72
CA VAL A 95 2.62 6.17 -7.20
C VAL A 95 2.50 6.70 -5.76
N VAL A 96 3.42 6.31 -4.91
CA VAL A 96 3.64 6.91 -3.60
C VAL A 96 4.73 7.95 -3.76
N ASP A 97 4.35 9.20 -3.69
CA ASP A 97 5.25 10.33 -3.97
C ASP A 97 6.32 10.51 -2.88
N ALA A 98 7.44 11.11 -3.25
CA ALA A 98 8.50 11.50 -2.33
C ALA A 98 7.98 12.42 -1.22
N GLY A 99 8.35 12.14 0.02
CA GLY A 99 7.86 12.84 1.20
C GLY A 99 6.48 12.42 1.70
N PHE A 100 5.88 11.38 1.10
CA PHE A 100 4.63 10.79 1.63
C PHE A 100 4.86 10.14 2.98
N GLU A 101 3.88 10.27 3.85
CA GLU A 101 3.81 9.59 5.14
C GLU A 101 2.35 9.20 5.43
N GLY A 102 2.09 7.91 5.73
CA GLY A 102 0.73 7.43 6.03
C GLY A 102 0.53 5.95 5.76
N ILE A 103 -0.66 5.43 6.09
CA ILE A 103 -1.12 4.17 5.54
C ILE A 103 -1.49 4.36 4.06
N LEU A 104 -1.51 3.29 3.30
CA LEU A 104 -1.86 3.32 1.89
C LEU A 104 -3.30 2.84 1.70
N THR A 105 -4.13 3.65 1.05
CA THR A 105 -5.49 3.25 0.63
C THR A 105 -5.43 2.73 -0.80
N MET A 106 -5.80 1.48 -1.00
CA MET A 106 -5.73 0.75 -2.26
C MET A 106 -7.14 0.43 -2.74
N GLY A 107 -7.55 1.01 -3.87
CA GLY A 107 -8.84 0.75 -4.50
C GLY A 107 -8.79 -0.48 -5.39
N ALA A 108 -9.80 -1.36 -5.30
CA ALA A 108 -9.90 -2.56 -6.10
C ALA A 108 -11.36 -2.88 -6.48
N PHE A 109 -11.51 -3.76 -7.47
CA PHE A 109 -12.80 -4.23 -7.97
C PHE A 109 -12.76 -5.76 -8.10
N ALA A 110 -13.69 -6.43 -7.47
CA ALA A 110 -13.85 -7.89 -7.57
C ALA A 110 -14.78 -8.22 -8.75
N THR A 111 -14.29 -8.95 -9.75
CA THR A 111 -15.13 -9.43 -10.87
C THR A 111 -15.95 -10.66 -10.45
N GLU A 112 -15.45 -11.41 -9.49
CA GLU A 112 -16.07 -12.59 -8.92
C GLU A 112 -16.16 -12.46 -7.39
N GLU A 113 -16.98 -13.29 -6.75
CA GLU A 113 -17.05 -13.31 -5.30
C GLU A 113 -15.72 -13.82 -4.72
N ILE A 114 -15.17 -13.09 -3.76
CA ILE A 114 -13.95 -13.45 -3.06
C ILE A 114 -14.10 -13.30 -1.55
N VAL A 115 -13.34 -14.09 -0.81
CA VAL A 115 -13.16 -13.93 0.64
C VAL A 115 -11.76 -13.38 0.88
N ILE A 116 -11.66 -12.29 1.64
CA ILE A 116 -10.41 -11.68 2.07
C ILE A 116 -10.41 -11.47 3.58
N LYS A 117 -9.22 -11.56 4.18
CA LYS A 117 -9.03 -11.50 5.63
C LYS A 117 -8.08 -10.37 6.00
N ILE A 118 -8.35 -9.70 7.12
CA ILE A 118 -7.40 -8.76 7.73
C ILE A 118 -6.09 -9.51 8.02
N GLY A 119 -4.97 -8.91 7.61
CA GLY A 119 -3.64 -9.54 7.70
C GLY A 119 -3.19 -10.30 6.46
N ASP A 120 -4.07 -10.54 5.47
CA ASP A 120 -3.65 -11.13 4.18
C ASP A 120 -2.69 -10.19 3.45
N LYS A 121 -1.69 -10.74 2.76
CA LYS A 121 -0.83 -9.99 1.84
C LYS A 121 -1.63 -9.60 0.59
N PHE A 122 -1.81 -8.31 0.35
CA PHE A 122 -2.68 -7.81 -0.72
C PHE A 122 -1.91 -7.23 -1.91
N ALA A 123 -0.94 -6.41 -1.64
CA ALA A 123 -0.14 -5.72 -2.65
C ALA A 123 1.34 -5.82 -2.36
N GLN A 124 2.17 -5.53 -3.33
CA GLN A 124 3.61 -5.33 -3.17
C GLN A 124 3.92 -3.86 -3.44
N ILE A 125 4.71 -3.24 -2.58
CA ILE A 125 5.29 -1.92 -2.81
C ILE A 125 6.74 -2.08 -3.26
N SER A 126 7.10 -1.42 -4.37
CA SER A 126 8.46 -1.36 -4.89
C SER A 126 8.97 0.07 -4.77
N PHE A 127 10.19 0.24 -4.28
CA PHE A 127 10.81 1.55 -4.04
C PHE A 127 11.82 1.89 -5.12
N PHE A 128 12.00 3.20 -5.34
CA PHE A 128 12.87 3.73 -6.38
C PHE A 128 13.61 4.96 -5.85
N ASP A 129 14.91 5.05 -6.19
CA ASP A 129 15.64 6.31 -6.06
C ASP A 129 15.14 7.28 -7.12
N LEU A 130 14.97 8.53 -6.75
CA LEU A 130 14.83 9.62 -7.70
C LEU A 130 16.23 10.02 -8.20
N LYS A 131 16.36 10.40 -9.46
CA LYS A 131 17.63 10.86 -10.04
C LYS A 131 18.20 12.08 -9.31
N SER A 132 17.32 12.87 -8.71
CA SER A 132 17.65 14.03 -7.86
C SER A 132 16.52 14.20 -6.85
N SER A 133 16.80 14.83 -5.71
CA SER A 133 15.79 15.11 -4.69
C SER A 133 14.60 15.88 -5.26
N ALA A 134 13.41 15.56 -4.82
CA ALA A 134 12.21 16.28 -5.18
C ALA A 134 12.34 17.76 -4.72
N HIS A 135 12.12 18.71 -5.62
CA HIS A 135 12.15 20.13 -5.29
C HIS A 135 11.07 20.52 -4.26
N LYS A 136 9.91 19.86 -4.33
CA LYS A 136 8.83 19.94 -3.34
C LYS A 136 8.28 18.56 -3.11
N THR A 137 8.16 18.19 -1.85
CA THR A 137 7.62 16.90 -1.40
C THR A 137 6.11 16.81 -1.56
N TYR A 138 5.55 15.62 -1.39
CA TYR A 138 4.10 15.41 -1.38
C TYR A 138 3.37 16.34 -0.41
N ALA A 139 3.91 16.52 0.80
CA ALA A 139 3.34 17.39 1.82
C ALA A 139 3.27 18.86 1.40
N GLU A 140 4.24 19.31 0.59
CA GLU A 140 4.34 20.71 0.11
C GLU A 140 3.54 20.98 -1.17
N ARG A 141 3.09 19.93 -1.88
CA ARG A 141 2.30 20.08 -3.11
C ARG A 141 0.81 19.80 -2.88
N SER A 142 0.45 18.51 -2.80
CA SER A 142 -0.96 18.08 -2.66
C SER A 142 -1.33 17.74 -1.22
N GLY A 143 -0.54 16.92 -0.52
CA GLY A 143 -0.70 16.61 0.90
C GLY A 143 -2.04 16.03 1.36
N ASN A 144 -2.98 15.74 0.42
CA ASN A 144 -4.37 15.39 0.73
C ASN A 144 -4.51 14.16 1.64
N TYR A 145 -3.59 13.21 1.49
CA TYR A 145 -3.57 11.95 2.26
C TYR A 145 -2.38 11.86 3.21
N GLN A 146 -1.69 12.98 3.44
CA GLN A 146 -0.55 13.02 4.35
C GLN A 146 -0.96 12.66 5.77
N LYS A 147 -0.18 11.78 6.40
CA LYS A 147 -0.38 11.27 7.77
C LYS A 147 -1.74 10.58 8.00
N GLN A 148 -2.35 10.04 6.93
CA GLN A 148 -3.59 9.30 7.11
C GLN A 148 -3.35 8.02 7.94
N LYS A 149 -4.32 7.70 8.80
CA LYS A 149 -4.27 6.55 9.72
C LYS A 149 -5.39 5.52 9.47
N SER A 150 -6.28 5.80 8.54
CA SER A 150 -7.39 4.95 8.14
C SER A 150 -7.74 5.24 6.67
N ILE A 151 -8.52 4.34 6.03
CA ILE A 151 -9.03 4.55 4.68
C ILE A 151 -9.71 5.92 4.59
N LYS A 152 -9.31 6.69 3.59
CA LYS A 152 -9.89 8.00 3.27
C LYS A 152 -10.42 7.94 1.83
N ILE A 153 -11.62 8.44 1.61
CA ILE A 153 -12.29 8.56 0.32
C ILE A 153 -12.17 9.99 -0.19
#